data_4979597ed34d88fd886d3eb5cfbf04af
#
_entry.id   4979597ed34d88fd886d3eb5cfbf04af
#
_cell.length_a   1.000
_cell.length_b   1.000
_cell.length_c   1.000
_cell.angle_alpha   90.00
_cell.angle_beta   90.00
_cell.angle_gamma   90.00
#
_symmetry.space_group_name_H-M   'P 1'
#
loop_
_entity.id
_entity.type
_entity.pdbx_description
1 polymer ?
#
loop_
_entity_poly.entity_id
_entity_poly.type
_entity_poly.pdbx_seq_one_letter_code
_entity_poly.pdbx_strand_id
1 'polypeptide(L)'
;KAYCLTARYGNAVAWNTLERKQRNMVAIRVGNLPKSDGTISTSQAYRVYSIDGKSVNLVANGGGIGAKTGLYAIPSSKGYIVQNGQILIRDKWYDVKLDNGIYEIRKLTPVECERLQTLPDNFTAGISNSQRYKCLGNGWTAEVIIHLLSHLLKDVPRNEELQVVSMYDGIATGRYALDKLGFTNVNYS
;
A
#
# COMPACT_ATOMS: atom_id res chain seq x y z
N LYS A 1 5.98 0.75 -14.45
CA LYS A 1 5.21 -0.23 -15.26
C LYS A 1 4.32 -1.00 -14.31
N ALA A 2 2.99 -0.82 -14.39
CA ALA A 2 2.04 -1.66 -13.69
C ALA A 2 1.95 -3.02 -14.39
N TYR A 3 2.02 -4.10 -13.62
CA TYR A 3 1.86 -5.45 -14.17
C TYR A 3 0.46 -5.96 -13.80
N CYS A 4 -0.24 -6.49 -14.79
CA CYS A 4 -1.56 -7.07 -14.60
C CYS A 4 -1.50 -8.31 -13.70
N LEU A 5 -2.41 -8.39 -12.72
CA LEU A 5 -2.59 -9.59 -11.89
C LEU A 5 -3.23 -10.67 -12.76
N THR A 6 -2.53 -11.79 -12.97
CA THR A 6 -3.11 -12.94 -13.67
C THR A 6 -3.99 -13.75 -12.72
N ALA A 7 -5.12 -14.25 -13.22
CA ALA A 7 -6.12 -15.00 -12.45
C ALA A 7 -5.63 -16.33 -11.81
N ARG A 8 -4.40 -16.76 -12.10
CA ARG A 8 -3.78 -17.96 -11.54
C ARG A 8 -2.67 -17.63 -10.55
N TYR A 9 -3.00 -16.91 -9.49
CA TYR A 9 -2.05 -16.51 -8.45
C TYR A 9 -1.42 -17.68 -7.67
N GLY A 10 -2.08 -18.85 -7.63
CA GLY A 10 -1.58 -20.03 -6.94
C GLY A 10 -0.32 -20.67 -7.55
N ASN A 11 0.05 -20.31 -8.78
CA ASN A 11 1.17 -20.87 -9.54
C ASN A 11 2.25 -19.82 -9.88
N ALA A 12 2.40 -18.75 -9.09
CA ALA A 12 3.51 -17.83 -9.21
C ALA A 12 4.81 -18.51 -8.76
N VAL A 13 5.38 -19.33 -9.64
CA VAL A 13 6.68 -19.98 -9.42
C VAL A 13 7.80 -18.99 -9.71
N ALA A 14 8.91 -19.14 -9.01
CA ALA A 14 10.10 -18.30 -9.15
C ALA A 14 10.52 -18.10 -10.63
N TRP A 15 10.36 -19.11 -11.47
CA TRP A 15 10.64 -19.07 -12.90
C TRP A 15 9.80 -18.01 -13.67
N ASN A 16 8.50 -17.90 -13.42
CA ASN A 16 7.67 -16.88 -14.06
C ASN A 16 8.05 -15.46 -13.64
N THR A 17 8.49 -15.32 -12.40
CA THR A 17 8.86 -14.01 -11.82
C THR A 17 10.24 -13.55 -12.26
N LEU A 18 11.23 -14.47 -12.29
CA LEU A 18 12.64 -14.16 -12.55
C LEU A 18 12.99 -14.22 -14.03
N GLU A 19 12.59 -15.27 -14.73
CA GLU A 19 13.00 -15.48 -16.15
C GLU A 19 12.07 -14.80 -17.15
N ARG A 20 10.74 -14.86 -16.95
CA ARG A 20 9.77 -14.17 -17.82
C ARG A 20 9.57 -12.71 -17.50
N LYS A 21 10.26 -12.18 -16.47
CA LYS A 21 10.09 -10.78 -15.98
C LYS A 21 8.62 -10.42 -15.70
N GLN A 22 7.77 -11.39 -15.50
CA GLN A 22 6.40 -11.19 -15.01
C GLN A 22 6.49 -10.94 -13.50
N ARG A 23 6.91 -9.74 -13.14
CA ARG A 23 7.12 -9.33 -11.76
C ARG A 23 5.79 -9.15 -11.02
N ASN A 24 5.14 -10.25 -10.69
CA ASN A 24 4.16 -10.26 -9.61
C ASN A 24 4.95 -10.21 -8.29
N MET A 25 5.45 -9.04 -7.95
CA MET A 25 6.15 -8.87 -6.69
C MET A 25 5.12 -8.89 -5.56
N VAL A 26 5.15 -9.96 -4.80
CA VAL A 26 4.34 -10.15 -3.60
C VAL A 26 5.01 -9.43 -2.43
N ALA A 27 4.23 -9.01 -1.45
CA ALA A 27 4.77 -8.52 -0.18
C ALA A 27 5.61 -9.62 0.48
N ILE A 28 6.86 -9.31 0.82
CA ILE A 28 7.80 -10.25 1.44
C ILE A 28 7.56 -10.23 2.95
N ARG A 29 6.84 -11.24 3.45
CA ARG A 29 6.65 -11.39 4.89
C ARG A 29 7.92 -11.94 5.53
N VAL A 30 8.46 -11.20 6.50
CA VAL A 30 9.69 -11.55 7.22
C VAL A 30 9.44 -12.15 8.59
N GLY A 31 8.27 -11.91 9.19
CA GLY A 31 7.93 -12.46 10.50
C GLY A 31 6.61 -11.92 11.06
N ASN A 32 6.47 -12.08 12.36
CA ASN A 32 5.35 -11.52 13.13
C ASN A 32 5.85 -10.92 14.43
N LEU A 33 5.24 -9.82 14.85
CA LEU A 33 5.42 -9.35 16.23
C LEU A 33 4.60 -10.18 17.21
N PRO A 34 5.13 -10.45 18.41
CA PRO A 34 4.35 -11.06 19.48
C PRO A 34 3.29 -10.08 20.01
N LYS A 35 2.21 -10.62 20.55
CA LYS A 35 1.23 -9.88 21.34
C LYS A 35 1.84 -9.43 22.67
N SER A 36 1.05 -8.68 23.46
CA SER A 36 1.45 -8.24 24.80
C SER A 36 1.75 -9.40 25.76
N ASP A 37 1.09 -10.53 25.57
CA ASP A 37 1.28 -11.77 26.34
C ASP A 37 2.49 -12.61 25.89
N GLY A 38 3.20 -12.16 24.85
CA GLY A 38 4.35 -12.86 24.26
C GLY A 38 3.98 -13.95 23.23
N THR A 39 2.69 -14.21 23.00
CA THR A 39 2.27 -15.22 22.01
C THR A 39 2.38 -14.66 20.59
N ILE A 40 2.79 -15.52 19.63
CA ILE A 40 2.84 -15.16 18.22
C ILE A 40 1.44 -15.19 17.61
N SER A 41 1.01 -14.09 17.02
CA SER A 41 -0.24 -14.02 16.28
C SER A 41 0.01 -14.17 14.77
N THR A 42 -0.81 -14.97 14.10
CA THR A 42 -0.80 -15.12 12.65
C THR A 42 -1.67 -14.08 11.94
N SER A 43 -2.39 -13.23 12.71
CA SER A 43 -3.25 -12.20 12.13
C SER A 43 -2.45 -11.15 11.35
N GLN A 44 -3.06 -10.56 10.33
CA GLN A 44 -2.41 -9.56 9.48
C GLN A 44 -1.88 -8.36 10.28
N ALA A 45 -2.55 -7.99 11.37
CA ALA A 45 -2.17 -6.87 12.22
C ALA A 45 -0.78 -6.99 12.88
N TYR A 46 -0.23 -8.20 12.96
CA TYR A 46 1.07 -8.48 13.57
C TYR A 46 2.12 -8.94 12.57
N ARG A 47 1.76 -9.04 11.29
CA ARG A 47 2.70 -9.45 10.23
C ARG A 47 3.67 -8.33 9.92
N VAL A 48 4.95 -8.70 9.81
CA VAL A 48 6.04 -7.79 9.43
C VAL A 48 6.49 -8.13 8.02
N TYR A 49 6.68 -7.10 7.21
CA TYR A 49 7.10 -7.19 5.82
C TYR A 49 8.43 -6.48 5.59
N SER A 50 9.22 -6.96 4.63
CA SER A 50 10.41 -6.27 4.13
C SER A 50 10.01 -5.08 3.27
N ILE A 51 10.84 -4.04 3.29
CA ILE A 51 10.74 -2.90 2.35
C ILE A 51 11.17 -3.27 0.92
N ASP A 52 11.86 -4.40 0.73
CA ASP A 52 12.30 -4.86 -0.60
C ASP A 52 11.17 -5.50 -1.42
N GLY A 53 10.03 -5.80 -0.77
CA GLY A 53 8.84 -6.33 -1.41
C GLY A 53 7.85 -5.25 -1.85
N LYS A 54 6.72 -5.69 -2.41
CA LYS A 54 5.58 -4.80 -2.64
C LYS A 54 4.82 -4.57 -1.34
N SER A 55 4.09 -3.45 -1.27
CA SER A 55 3.18 -3.23 -0.15
C SER A 55 2.04 -4.24 -0.16
N VAL A 56 1.57 -4.59 1.03
CA VAL A 56 0.26 -5.24 1.17
C VAL A 56 -0.85 -4.26 0.82
N ASN A 57 -2.04 -4.77 0.48
CA ASN A 57 -3.20 -3.94 0.25
C ASN A 57 -3.48 -3.05 1.47
N LEU A 58 -3.75 -1.78 1.23
CA LEU A 58 -4.23 -0.86 2.25
C LEU A 58 -5.64 -1.30 2.68
N VAL A 59 -5.90 -1.28 3.98
CA VAL A 59 -7.18 -1.73 4.55
C VAL A 59 -7.84 -0.59 5.31
N ALA A 60 -9.07 -0.25 4.96
CA ALA A 60 -9.82 0.85 5.56
C ALA A 60 -10.16 0.64 7.05
N ASN A 61 -10.50 -0.58 7.43
CA ASN A 61 -11.06 -0.92 8.75
C ASN A 61 -10.27 -2.02 9.49
N GLY A 62 -8.98 -2.12 9.27
CA GLY A 62 -8.17 -3.09 10.01
C GLY A 62 -8.06 -2.77 11.51
N GLY A 63 -7.93 -3.79 12.38
CA GLY A 63 -7.65 -3.66 13.82
C GLY A 63 -6.20 -4.05 14.17
N GLY A 64 -5.69 -3.70 15.36
CA GLY A 64 -4.35 -4.02 15.85
C GLY A 64 -3.24 -3.05 15.40
N ILE A 65 -1.99 -3.36 15.77
CA ILE A 65 -0.85 -2.43 15.63
C ILE A 65 -0.46 -2.13 14.18
N GLY A 66 -0.59 -3.13 13.27
CA GLY A 66 -0.30 -2.98 11.84
C GLY A 66 -1.55 -2.87 10.96
N ALA A 67 -2.68 -2.66 11.56
CA ALA A 67 -4.04 -2.90 11.07
C ALA A 67 -4.41 -2.42 9.68
N LYS A 68 -3.93 -1.25 9.26
CA LYS A 68 -4.38 -0.62 8.01
C LYS A 68 -3.35 -0.71 6.89
N THR A 69 -2.11 -0.93 7.24
CA THR A 69 -0.99 -0.85 6.28
C THR A 69 -0.02 -2.03 6.40
N GLY A 70 -0.25 -2.96 7.36
CA GLY A 70 0.77 -3.89 7.81
C GLY A 70 1.90 -3.19 8.56
N LEU A 71 2.86 -3.98 9.05
CA LEU A 71 4.09 -3.49 9.67
C LEU A 71 5.26 -3.71 8.71
N TYR A 72 6.22 -2.80 8.72
CA TYR A 72 7.39 -2.86 7.87
C TYR A 72 8.66 -2.77 8.72
N ALA A 73 9.62 -3.65 8.43
CA ALA A 73 10.94 -3.62 9.03
C ALA A 73 11.84 -2.70 8.19
N ILE A 74 12.24 -1.58 8.75
CA ILE A 74 13.03 -0.56 8.09
C ILE A 74 14.40 -0.52 8.76
N PRO A 75 15.53 -0.72 8.04
CA PRO A 75 16.86 -0.57 8.59
C PRO A 75 17.01 0.80 9.27
N SER A 76 17.54 0.83 10.48
CA SER A 76 17.60 2.04 11.30
C SER A 76 18.79 2.01 12.26
N SER A 77 19.17 3.14 12.81
CA SER A 77 20.13 3.23 13.92
C SER A 77 19.50 2.98 15.28
N LYS A 78 18.17 2.92 15.35
CA LYS A 78 17.40 2.71 16.60
C LYS A 78 16.27 1.73 16.35
N GLY A 79 15.97 0.88 17.33
CA GLY A 79 14.85 -0.06 17.24
C GLY A 79 15.18 -1.45 17.76
N TYR A 80 14.67 -2.46 17.10
CA TYR A 80 14.85 -3.86 17.47
C TYR A 80 16.15 -4.43 16.90
N ILE A 81 16.86 -5.20 17.71
CA ILE A 81 18.08 -5.90 17.29
C ILE A 81 17.69 -7.22 16.62
N VAL A 82 18.26 -7.48 15.45
CA VAL A 82 18.16 -8.75 14.73
C VAL A 82 19.53 -9.40 14.67
N GLN A 83 19.64 -10.65 15.12
CA GLN A 83 20.85 -11.48 15.08
C GLN A 83 20.49 -12.93 14.78
N ASN A 84 21.24 -13.55 13.88
CA ASN A 84 21.10 -14.98 13.53
C ASN A 84 19.68 -15.38 13.14
N GLY A 85 18.94 -14.52 12.41
CA GLY A 85 17.58 -14.79 12.02
C GLY A 85 16.54 -14.65 13.14
N GLN A 86 16.90 -13.99 14.24
CA GLN A 86 15.99 -13.76 15.36
C GLN A 86 15.98 -12.27 15.74
N ILE A 87 14.83 -11.79 16.19
CA ILE A 87 14.62 -10.42 16.67
C ILE A 87 14.42 -10.41 18.18
N LEU A 88 15.09 -9.51 18.86
CA LEU A 88 14.96 -9.32 20.30
C LEU A 88 13.78 -8.39 20.62
N ILE A 89 12.76 -8.90 21.34
CA ILE A 89 11.59 -8.13 21.78
C ILE A 89 11.30 -8.47 23.23
N ARG A 90 11.35 -7.47 24.13
CA ARG A 90 11.10 -7.63 25.58
C ARG A 90 11.89 -8.81 26.18
N ASP A 91 13.19 -8.80 25.94
CA ASP A 91 14.15 -9.80 26.46
C ASP A 91 13.89 -11.25 25.97
N LYS A 92 13.13 -11.43 24.89
CA LYS A 92 12.92 -12.71 24.24
C LYS A 92 13.26 -12.64 22.77
N TRP A 93 13.80 -13.72 22.24
CA TRP A 93 14.13 -13.88 20.83
C TRP A 93 12.98 -14.55 20.07
N TYR A 94 12.66 -14.02 18.88
CA TYR A 94 11.61 -14.54 17.98
C TYR A 94 12.18 -14.69 16.58
N ASP A 95 11.81 -15.77 15.90
CA ASP A 95 12.29 -16.04 14.54
C ASP A 95 11.79 -15.02 13.53
N VAL A 96 12.71 -14.53 12.69
CA VAL A 96 12.44 -13.55 11.63
C VAL A 96 13.38 -13.79 10.45
N LYS A 97 12.90 -13.48 9.24
CA LYS A 97 13.69 -13.58 8.00
C LYS A 97 14.25 -12.21 7.64
N LEU A 98 15.14 -11.70 8.47
CA LEU A 98 15.88 -10.44 8.28
C LEU A 98 17.35 -10.69 8.47
N ASP A 99 18.18 -9.91 7.79
CA ASP A 99 19.62 -9.89 8.01
C ASP A 99 19.97 -9.28 9.38
N ASN A 100 21.18 -9.56 9.86
CA ASN A 100 21.65 -8.99 11.12
C ASN A 100 21.69 -7.46 11.05
N GLY A 101 21.14 -6.80 12.06
CA GLY A 101 21.07 -5.34 12.07
C GLY A 101 20.07 -4.79 13.08
N ILE A 102 19.83 -3.50 13.00
CA ILE A 102 18.84 -2.81 13.82
C ILE A 102 17.70 -2.36 12.90
N TYR A 103 16.47 -2.62 13.32
CA TYR A 103 15.28 -2.32 12.54
C TYR A 103 14.24 -1.56 13.33
N GLU A 104 13.72 -0.50 12.76
CA GLU A 104 12.46 0.11 13.19
C GLU A 104 11.30 -0.67 12.57
N ILE A 105 10.38 -1.16 13.41
CA ILE A 105 9.17 -1.84 12.94
C ILE A 105 7.97 -0.93 13.15
N ARG A 106 7.39 -0.44 12.07
CA ARG A 106 6.26 0.48 12.11
C ARG A 106 5.28 0.27 10.95
N LYS A 107 4.10 0.83 11.09
CA LYS A 107 3.15 0.98 9.97
C LYS A 107 3.61 2.10 9.03
N LEU A 108 3.15 2.07 7.80
CA LEU A 108 3.33 3.18 6.86
C LEU A 108 2.66 4.46 7.38
N THR A 109 3.26 5.59 7.10
CA THR A 109 2.66 6.91 7.34
C THR A 109 1.53 7.18 6.34
N PRO A 110 0.61 8.12 6.61
CA PRO A 110 -0.40 8.51 5.62
C PRO A 110 0.19 8.95 4.29
N VAL A 111 1.31 9.70 4.30
CA VAL A 111 1.99 10.15 3.09
C VAL A 111 2.55 8.97 2.28
N GLU A 112 3.15 7.97 2.95
CA GLU A 112 3.58 6.75 2.26
C GLU A 112 2.40 5.99 1.66
N CYS A 113 1.23 5.98 2.33
CA CYS A 113 0.01 5.40 1.77
C CYS A 113 -0.54 6.18 0.57
N GLU A 114 -0.45 7.51 0.58
CA GLU A 114 -0.79 8.37 -0.57
C GLU A 114 0.09 8.03 -1.78
N ARG A 115 1.41 7.92 -1.58
CA ARG A 115 2.36 7.50 -2.63
C ARG A 115 2.05 6.11 -3.18
N LEU A 116 1.63 5.16 -2.34
CA LEU A 116 1.19 3.84 -2.78
C LEU A 116 -0.08 3.88 -3.62
N GLN A 117 -0.96 4.84 -3.38
CA GLN A 117 -2.14 5.11 -4.20
C GLN A 117 -1.82 6.05 -5.39
N THR A 118 -0.53 6.36 -5.61
CA THR A 118 -0.07 7.26 -6.67
C THR A 118 -0.68 8.66 -6.60
N LEU A 119 -0.98 9.11 -5.38
CA LEU A 119 -1.47 10.44 -5.07
C LEU A 119 -0.30 11.36 -4.66
N PRO A 120 -0.44 12.68 -4.82
CA PRO A 120 0.54 13.65 -4.29
C PRO A 120 0.68 13.56 -2.77
N ASP A 121 1.84 13.93 -2.26
CA ASP A 121 2.07 14.04 -0.82
C ASP A 121 1.08 15.02 -0.20
N ASN A 122 0.53 14.64 0.95
CA ASN A 122 -0.47 15.40 1.68
C ASN A 122 -1.81 15.63 0.95
N PHE A 123 -2.13 14.84 -0.06
CA PHE A 123 -3.42 14.89 -0.75
C PHE A 123 -4.62 14.76 0.20
N THR A 124 -4.47 13.97 1.27
CA THR A 124 -5.49 13.79 2.30
C THR A 124 -5.22 14.63 3.56
N ALA A 125 -4.39 15.68 3.49
CA ALA A 125 -4.14 16.58 4.62
C ALA A 125 -5.42 17.32 5.04
N GLY A 126 -5.46 17.73 6.32
CA GLY A 126 -6.63 18.45 6.87
C GLY A 126 -7.63 17.59 7.62
N ILE A 127 -7.53 16.26 7.51
CA ILE A 127 -8.33 15.32 8.31
C ILE A 127 -7.43 14.46 9.22
N SER A 128 -8.01 13.80 10.22
CA SER A 128 -7.25 12.97 11.16
C SER A 128 -6.55 11.80 10.47
N ASN A 129 -5.41 11.34 11.00
CA ASN A 129 -4.67 10.21 10.45
C ASN A 129 -5.55 8.94 10.32
N SER A 130 -6.46 8.72 11.26
CA SER A 130 -7.39 7.58 11.19
C SER A 130 -8.33 7.69 9.99
N GLN A 131 -8.83 8.89 9.71
CA GLN A 131 -9.65 9.16 8.52
C GLN A 131 -8.82 9.05 7.23
N ARG A 132 -7.59 9.59 7.21
CA ARG A 132 -6.66 9.43 6.08
C ARG A 132 -6.46 7.96 5.72
N TYR A 133 -6.11 7.10 6.68
CA TYR A 133 -5.97 5.66 6.44
C TYR A 133 -7.25 5.01 5.95
N LYS A 134 -8.42 5.43 6.48
CA LYS A 134 -9.72 4.91 6.04
C LYS A 134 -9.99 5.26 4.58
N CYS A 135 -9.81 6.52 4.22
CA CYS A 135 -10.00 7.00 2.85
C CYS A 135 -9.04 6.33 1.86
N LEU A 136 -7.75 6.27 2.20
CA LEU A 136 -6.73 5.65 1.35
C LEU A 136 -6.95 4.13 1.19
N GLY A 137 -7.44 3.46 2.23
CA GLY A 137 -7.75 2.03 2.15
C GLY A 137 -9.03 1.70 1.37
N ASN A 138 -9.95 2.67 1.23
CA ASN A 138 -11.14 2.56 0.38
C ASN A 138 -10.89 3.14 -1.02
N GLY A 139 -9.84 3.95 -1.19
CA GLY A 139 -9.56 4.64 -2.44
C GLY A 139 -8.98 3.73 -3.52
N TRP A 140 -9.00 4.24 -4.73
CA TRP A 140 -8.37 3.62 -5.89
C TRP A 140 -6.94 4.13 -6.07
N THR A 141 -6.10 3.32 -6.72
CA THR A 141 -4.80 3.77 -7.20
C THR A 141 -5.02 4.74 -8.36
N ALA A 142 -4.64 6.00 -8.18
CA ALA A 142 -4.99 7.09 -9.10
C ALA A 142 -4.48 6.85 -10.53
N GLU A 143 -3.23 6.39 -10.70
CA GLU A 143 -2.66 6.10 -12.03
C GLU A 143 -3.43 5.02 -12.78
N VAL A 144 -4.05 4.06 -12.08
CA VAL A 144 -4.91 3.05 -12.73
C VAL A 144 -6.17 3.72 -13.31
N ILE A 145 -6.78 4.62 -12.56
CA ILE A 145 -7.98 5.35 -13.01
C ILE A 145 -7.62 6.30 -14.16
N ILE A 146 -6.51 7.03 -14.05
CA ILE A 146 -5.99 7.87 -15.13
C ILE A 146 -5.80 7.05 -16.41
N HIS A 147 -5.16 5.88 -16.30
CA HIS A 147 -4.96 4.98 -17.44
C HIS A 147 -6.29 4.53 -18.07
N LEU A 148 -7.25 4.09 -17.27
CA LEU A 148 -8.57 3.67 -17.77
C LEU A 148 -9.30 4.84 -18.46
N LEU A 149 -9.37 5.99 -17.81
CA LEU A 149 -10.03 7.18 -18.36
C LEU A 149 -9.33 7.71 -19.60
N SER A 150 -7.99 7.60 -19.71
CA SER A 150 -7.25 8.02 -20.90
C SER A 150 -7.67 7.23 -22.14
N HIS A 151 -8.02 5.97 -21.99
CA HIS A 151 -8.52 5.13 -23.08
C HIS A 151 -10.00 5.38 -23.37
N LEU A 152 -10.80 5.52 -22.32
CA LEU A 152 -12.25 5.76 -22.44
C LEU A 152 -12.54 7.12 -23.11
N LEU A 153 -11.80 8.14 -22.72
CA LEU A 153 -12.00 9.54 -23.16
C LEU A 153 -10.99 9.97 -24.25
N LYS A 154 -10.36 9.03 -24.96
CA LYS A 154 -9.32 9.32 -25.95
C LYS A 154 -9.79 10.26 -27.07
N ASP A 155 -11.03 10.08 -27.52
CA ASP A 155 -11.64 10.82 -28.63
C ASP A 155 -12.45 12.06 -28.17
N VAL A 156 -12.49 12.34 -26.85
CA VAL A 156 -13.16 13.50 -26.28
C VAL A 156 -12.22 14.69 -26.23
N PRO A 157 -12.58 15.85 -26.84
CA PRO A 157 -11.78 17.08 -26.76
C PRO A 157 -11.59 17.53 -25.30
N ARG A 158 -10.40 18.01 -24.93
CA ARG A 158 -10.08 18.40 -23.54
C ARG A 158 -10.85 19.63 -23.06
N ASN A 159 -11.35 20.45 -23.98
CA ASN A 159 -12.18 21.63 -23.70
C ASN A 159 -13.68 21.32 -23.72
N GLU A 160 -14.07 20.08 -24.01
CA GLU A 160 -15.48 19.64 -23.95
C GLU A 160 -16.02 19.77 -22.53
N GLU A 161 -17.28 20.15 -22.38
CA GLU A 161 -17.96 20.14 -21.09
C GLU A 161 -18.32 18.71 -20.71
N LEU A 162 -17.74 18.20 -19.63
CA LEU A 162 -18.03 16.87 -19.10
C LEU A 162 -19.02 16.97 -17.94
N GLN A 163 -20.11 16.26 -18.05
CA GLN A 163 -21.04 16.02 -16.95
C GLN A 163 -20.65 14.70 -16.26
N VAL A 164 -20.16 14.79 -15.03
CA VAL A 164 -19.70 13.63 -14.27
C VAL A 164 -20.50 13.48 -13.00
N VAL A 165 -21.19 12.35 -12.88
CA VAL A 165 -21.85 11.94 -11.62
C VAL A 165 -20.94 10.95 -10.91
N SER A 166 -20.46 11.30 -9.73
CA SER A 166 -19.58 10.45 -8.94
C SER A 166 -20.33 9.94 -7.69
N MET A 167 -20.58 8.65 -7.67
CA MET A 167 -21.17 8.01 -6.50
C MET A 167 -20.08 7.39 -5.64
N TYR A 168 -20.04 7.74 -4.34
CA TYR A 168 -19.05 7.22 -3.36
C TYR A 168 -17.61 7.58 -3.67
N ASP A 169 -17.36 8.77 -4.19
CA ASP A 169 -16.07 9.24 -4.68
C ASP A 169 -14.95 9.32 -3.60
N GLY A 170 -15.33 9.34 -2.35
CA GLY A 170 -14.39 9.31 -1.22
C GLY A 170 -13.48 10.54 -1.17
N ILE A 171 -12.23 10.39 -1.62
CA ILE A 171 -11.23 11.46 -1.67
C ILE A 171 -11.12 12.12 -3.04
N ALA A 172 -12.14 12.04 -3.87
CA ALA A 172 -12.20 12.63 -5.20
C ALA A 172 -11.10 12.16 -6.16
N THR A 173 -10.71 10.88 -6.10
CA THR A 173 -9.69 10.31 -7.01
C THR A 173 -10.12 10.40 -8.47
N GLY A 174 -11.42 10.25 -8.76
CA GLY A 174 -11.98 10.39 -10.10
C GLY A 174 -11.79 11.81 -10.64
N ARG A 175 -12.09 12.82 -9.84
CA ARG A 175 -11.86 14.23 -10.20
C ARG A 175 -10.37 14.50 -10.46
N TYR A 176 -9.50 14.05 -9.54
CA TYR A 176 -8.05 14.18 -9.70
C TYR A 176 -7.56 13.54 -11.01
N ALA A 177 -8.11 12.38 -11.40
CA ALA A 177 -7.74 11.71 -12.64
C ALA A 177 -8.15 12.52 -13.89
N LEU A 178 -9.33 13.14 -13.90
CA LEU A 178 -9.79 14.00 -14.99
C LEU A 178 -8.92 15.26 -15.11
N ASP A 179 -8.59 15.89 -13.99
CA ASP A 179 -7.68 17.05 -13.94
C ASP A 179 -6.28 16.70 -14.51
N LYS A 180 -5.76 15.52 -14.15
CA LYS A 180 -4.49 15.00 -14.69
C LYS A 180 -4.51 14.72 -16.18
N LEU A 181 -5.66 14.35 -16.72
CA LEU A 181 -5.87 14.16 -18.16
C LEU A 181 -6.11 15.47 -18.92
N GLY A 182 -6.18 16.61 -18.21
CA GLY A 182 -6.33 17.95 -18.80
C GLY A 182 -7.78 18.33 -19.07
N PHE A 183 -8.76 17.63 -18.51
CA PHE A 183 -10.16 18.07 -18.58
C PHE A 183 -10.42 19.16 -17.54
N THR A 184 -10.56 20.40 -18.00
CA THR A 184 -10.75 21.58 -17.12
C THR A 184 -12.19 22.00 -16.97
N ASN A 185 -13.04 21.68 -17.98
CA ASN A 185 -14.46 22.03 -18.00
C ASN A 185 -15.31 20.82 -17.53
N VAL A 186 -15.23 20.52 -16.22
CA VAL A 186 -15.91 19.35 -15.65
C VAL A 186 -16.95 19.79 -14.63
N ASN A 187 -18.21 19.52 -14.92
CA ASN A 187 -19.31 19.65 -13.96
C ASN A 187 -19.39 18.35 -13.16
N TYR A 188 -18.88 18.37 -11.94
CA TYR A 188 -18.69 17.21 -11.09
C TYR A 188 -19.69 17.24 -9.92
N SER A 189 -20.55 16.24 -9.82
CA SER A 189 -21.58 16.13 -8.78
C SER A 189 -21.61 14.74 -8.11
#